data_df50c64fcf5925bfa7741b191503ad6e
#
_entry.id   df50c64fcf5925bfa7741b191503ad6e
#
_cell.length_a   1.000
_cell.length_b   1.000
_cell.length_c   1.000
_cell.angle_alpha   90.00
_cell.angle_beta   90.00
_cell.angle_gamma   90.00
#
_symmetry.space_group_name_H-M   'P 1'
#
loop_
_entity.id
_entity.type
_entity.pdbx_description
1 polymer ?
#
loop_
_entity_poly.entity_id
_entity_poly.type
_entity_poly.pdbx_seq_one_letter_code
_entity_poly.pdbx_strand_id
1 'polypeptide(L)'
;EDIGNPQDIATTLDNIGIIYRTKGELNKALDCFQRSLALEEVIGNDIWSSYTLFYLILIALDQQDQTRAQAYLNQLQQLHARTPNKKIHLRSRLAEALILKRSKRMRDKVQAQILLKQIVNEEDIWFEWTALAIINYCDLLLFEVKSFGDPEVWAEAKILIQQFSTMAQDQKSFPLIVEALLLRAKFATIEGELQQARKYYDQAKLTATAKNLDLLTQEIAEERRAFEAEFEKWQELIQRKASLQERLKMANIEDYIQDMLKLVAQGISNQVSIFPRKKYQLVYKDVLGETPEKQKYEFRVGIAQIGLPIENNFLSDYYEEFHPNVFGLKENKVEEINSKIKEIIELAVSQEINILLFSELSIDLNYPLLLKTLQDYSRIHNMYIIPGSYHDRDTRRNICHVISPEGILWTQEKHIPATIMRDGKRFTEGIEVGERPRKTIVCDTIYGRMAIIICRDFMDMDLRVELKNSEPPIDLIFNPSFTPVTADFKAAHFDARRSIYAYCFFANIAEFGDSLIYTPEKERIDRTIPKGEEGLIFKDVDIFKLRLERKKWELMADNDRAFIQSTR
;
A
#
# COMPACT_ATOMS: atom_id res chain seq x y z
N GLU A 1 -22.73 21.56 11.99
CA GLU A 1 -22.92 20.54 10.92
C GLU A 1 -21.79 20.73 9.91
N ASP A 2 -20.63 20.15 10.22
CA ASP A 2 -19.50 20.10 9.29
C ASP A 2 -19.87 19.12 8.18
N ILE A 3 -20.24 19.66 7.03
CA ILE A 3 -20.49 18.90 5.82
C ILE A 3 -19.10 18.50 5.30
N GLY A 4 -18.72 17.24 5.52
CA GLY A 4 -17.49 16.68 4.92
C GLY A 4 -17.46 16.88 3.40
N ASN A 5 -16.26 16.76 2.80
CA ASN A 5 -16.08 16.86 1.35
C ASN A 5 -17.11 15.96 0.64
N PRO A 6 -17.91 16.48 -0.31
CA PRO A 6 -18.93 15.69 -1.02
C PRO A 6 -18.39 14.38 -1.63
N GLN A 7 -17.13 14.36 -2.07
CA GLN A 7 -16.48 13.15 -2.58
C GLN A 7 -16.29 12.09 -1.49
N ASP A 8 -15.91 12.49 -0.27
CA ASP A 8 -15.71 11.57 0.85
C ASP A 8 -17.04 11.00 1.35
N ILE A 9 -18.11 11.83 1.28
CA ILE A 9 -19.47 11.38 1.61
C ILE A 9 -19.95 10.34 0.59
N ALA A 10 -19.81 10.62 -0.71
CA ALA A 10 -20.18 9.69 -1.78
C ALA A 10 -19.45 8.35 -1.61
N THR A 11 -18.15 8.41 -1.43
CA THR A 11 -17.29 7.28 -1.14
C THR A 11 -17.74 6.45 0.08
N THR A 12 -18.06 7.14 1.18
CA THR A 12 -18.54 6.49 2.40
C THR A 12 -19.88 5.80 2.17
N LEU A 13 -20.78 6.43 1.41
CA LEU A 13 -22.07 5.84 1.04
C LEU A 13 -21.90 4.59 0.17
N ASP A 14 -20.97 4.58 -0.78
CA ASP A 14 -20.65 3.40 -1.58
C ASP A 14 -20.18 2.24 -0.69
N ASN A 15 -19.24 2.50 0.22
CA ASN A 15 -18.74 1.49 1.15
C ASN A 15 -19.85 0.92 2.05
N ILE A 16 -20.72 1.78 2.58
CA ILE A 16 -21.88 1.37 3.38
C ILE A 16 -22.86 0.55 2.50
N GLY A 17 -23.09 0.99 1.27
CA GLY A 17 -23.94 0.30 0.30
C GLY A 17 -23.45 -1.12 0.01
N ILE A 18 -22.15 -1.31 -0.14
CA ILE A 18 -21.51 -2.60 -0.33
C ILE A 18 -21.73 -3.52 0.89
N ILE A 19 -21.53 -3.00 2.10
CA ILE A 19 -21.74 -3.76 3.34
C ILE A 19 -23.21 -4.20 3.45
N TYR A 20 -24.16 -3.33 3.13
CA TYR A 20 -25.57 -3.71 3.12
C TYR A 20 -25.89 -4.76 2.05
N ARG A 21 -25.32 -4.63 0.85
CA ARG A 21 -25.50 -5.65 -0.20
C ARG A 21 -24.96 -7.00 0.24
N THR A 22 -23.76 -7.05 0.85
CA THR A 22 -23.16 -8.29 1.39
C THR A 22 -24.02 -8.94 2.47
N LYS A 23 -24.71 -8.12 3.30
CA LYS A 23 -25.66 -8.61 4.31
C LYS A 23 -27.02 -9.00 3.72
N GLY A 24 -27.26 -8.83 2.42
CA GLY A 24 -28.55 -9.06 1.78
C GLY A 24 -29.59 -7.96 2.02
N GLU A 25 -29.20 -6.83 2.66
CA GLU A 25 -30.09 -5.69 2.92
C GLU A 25 -30.20 -4.78 1.68
N LEU A 26 -30.70 -5.35 0.57
CA LEU A 26 -30.63 -4.76 -0.77
C LEU A 26 -31.28 -3.38 -0.88
N ASN A 27 -32.36 -3.11 -0.13
CA ASN A 27 -33.02 -1.80 -0.17
C ASN A 27 -32.15 -0.70 0.48
N LYS A 28 -31.46 -1.01 1.56
CA LYS A 28 -30.52 -0.06 2.19
C LYS A 28 -29.30 0.17 1.31
N ALA A 29 -28.80 -0.89 0.67
CA ALA A 29 -27.72 -0.78 -0.30
C ALA A 29 -28.12 0.14 -1.46
N LEU A 30 -29.34 -0.05 -2.00
CA LEU A 30 -29.88 0.78 -3.08
C LEU A 30 -29.93 2.27 -2.70
N ASP A 31 -30.46 2.60 -1.49
CA ASP A 31 -30.51 3.99 -1.00
C ASP A 31 -29.11 4.60 -0.92
N CYS A 32 -28.16 3.88 -0.35
CA CYS A 32 -26.78 4.37 -0.24
C CYS A 32 -26.16 4.69 -1.60
N PHE A 33 -26.26 3.78 -2.57
CA PHE A 33 -25.69 4.00 -3.90
C PHE A 33 -26.43 5.08 -4.70
N GLN A 34 -27.74 5.22 -4.55
CA GLN A 34 -28.47 6.31 -5.21
C GLN A 34 -28.07 7.68 -4.68
N ARG A 35 -27.85 7.80 -3.37
CA ARG A 35 -27.35 9.03 -2.74
C ARG A 35 -25.90 9.31 -3.14
N SER A 36 -25.06 8.28 -3.24
CA SER A 36 -23.70 8.43 -3.74
C SER A 36 -23.69 8.93 -5.18
N LEU A 37 -24.47 8.29 -6.06
CA LEU A 37 -24.57 8.70 -7.47
C LEU A 37 -24.98 10.16 -7.63
N ALA A 38 -25.97 10.61 -6.85
CA ALA A 38 -26.44 12.00 -6.91
C ALA A 38 -25.33 13.00 -6.52
N LEU A 39 -24.48 12.67 -5.54
CA LEU A 39 -23.33 13.49 -5.16
C LEU A 39 -22.25 13.48 -6.24
N GLU A 40 -21.93 12.34 -6.81
CA GLU A 40 -20.93 12.18 -7.87
C GLU A 40 -21.31 12.92 -9.16
N GLU A 41 -22.59 12.95 -9.50
CA GLU A 41 -23.12 13.73 -10.63
C GLU A 41 -22.94 15.23 -10.40
N VAL A 42 -23.17 15.72 -9.18
CA VAL A 42 -22.93 17.12 -8.81
C VAL A 42 -21.45 17.48 -8.87
N ILE A 43 -20.58 16.57 -8.43
CA ILE A 43 -19.12 16.74 -8.48
C ILE A 43 -18.58 16.65 -9.91
N GLY A 44 -19.30 15.97 -10.81
CA GLY A 44 -18.87 15.72 -12.19
C GLY A 44 -17.80 14.63 -12.32
N ASN A 45 -17.77 13.66 -11.41
CA ASN A 45 -16.79 12.58 -11.42
C ASN A 45 -17.31 11.33 -12.14
N ASP A 46 -17.25 11.34 -13.46
CA ASP A 46 -17.75 10.27 -14.32
C ASP A 46 -17.16 8.87 -14.03
N ILE A 47 -15.90 8.81 -13.58
CA ILE A 47 -15.26 7.52 -13.25
C ILE A 47 -15.93 6.89 -12.03
N TRP A 48 -16.25 7.66 -11.01
CA TRP A 48 -16.95 7.20 -9.82
C TRP A 48 -18.42 6.91 -10.10
N SER A 49 -19.11 7.80 -10.80
CA SER A 49 -20.50 7.54 -11.24
C SER A 49 -20.63 6.22 -12.02
N SER A 50 -19.64 5.90 -12.86
CA SER A 50 -19.62 4.59 -13.55
C SER A 50 -19.49 3.40 -12.60
N TYR A 51 -18.80 3.58 -11.49
CA TYR A 51 -18.63 2.56 -10.45
C TYR A 51 -19.93 2.35 -9.68
N THR A 52 -20.51 3.43 -9.20
CA THR A 52 -21.78 3.41 -8.46
C THR A 52 -22.93 2.85 -9.33
N LEU A 53 -22.99 3.23 -10.61
CA LEU A 53 -23.94 2.66 -11.58
C LEU A 53 -23.76 1.14 -11.76
N PHE A 54 -22.51 0.65 -11.79
CA PHE A 54 -22.25 -0.78 -11.86
C PHE A 54 -22.80 -1.53 -10.65
N TYR A 55 -22.65 -0.99 -9.42
CA TYR A 55 -23.24 -1.60 -8.23
C TYR A 55 -24.76 -1.52 -8.19
N LEU A 56 -25.34 -0.43 -8.67
CA LEU A 56 -26.79 -0.32 -8.84
C LEU A 56 -27.34 -1.39 -9.78
N ILE A 57 -26.60 -1.71 -10.87
CA ILE A 57 -26.93 -2.82 -11.76
C ILE A 57 -26.88 -4.15 -11.01
N LEU A 58 -25.81 -4.40 -10.24
CA LEU A 58 -25.70 -5.64 -9.46
C LEU A 58 -26.86 -5.80 -8.46
N ILE A 59 -27.24 -4.74 -7.75
CA ILE A 59 -28.36 -4.76 -6.80
C ILE A 59 -29.67 -5.06 -7.54
N ALA A 60 -29.92 -4.41 -8.69
CA ALA A 60 -31.11 -4.68 -9.49
C ALA A 60 -31.15 -6.13 -9.97
N LEU A 61 -30.02 -6.71 -10.36
CA LEU A 61 -29.91 -8.14 -10.70
C LEU A 61 -30.16 -9.05 -9.50
N ASP A 62 -29.66 -8.70 -8.32
CA ASP A 62 -29.91 -9.46 -7.07
C ASP A 62 -31.38 -9.38 -6.65
N GLN A 63 -32.07 -8.26 -6.92
CA GLN A 63 -33.52 -8.09 -6.75
C GLN A 63 -34.35 -8.70 -7.87
N GLN A 64 -33.73 -9.30 -8.90
CA GLN A 64 -34.37 -9.84 -10.12
C GLN A 64 -35.13 -8.79 -10.95
N ASP A 65 -34.79 -7.51 -10.79
CA ASP A 65 -35.37 -6.37 -11.52
C ASP A 65 -34.58 -6.06 -12.79
N GLN A 66 -34.81 -6.82 -13.85
CA GLN A 66 -34.13 -6.64 -15.14
C GLN A 66 -34.41 -5.27 -15.78
N THR A 67 -35.58 -4.69 -15.55
CA THR A 67 -35.97 -3.40 -16.12
C THR A 67 -35.09 -2.29 -15.51
N ARG A 68 -34.92 -2.31 -14.19
CA ARG A 68 -34.07 -1.35 -13.50
C ARG A 68 -32.60 -1.56 -13.84
N ALA A 69 -32.13 -2.81 -13.92
CA ALA A 69 -30.78 -3.12 -14.35
C ALA A 69 -30.47 -2.55 -15.74
N GLN A 70 -31.39 -2.71 -16.69
CA GLN A 70 -31.26 -2.15 -18.05
C GLN A 70 -31.27 -0.62 -18.05
N ALA A 71 -32.08 0.02 -17.19
CA ALA A 71 -32.10 1.47 -17.08
C ALA A 71 -30.75 2.03 -16.60
N TYR A 72 -30.13 1.42 -15.58
CA TYR A 72 -28.81 1.81 -15.11
C TYR A 72 -27.71 1.49 -16.14
N LEU A 73 -27.81 0.38 -16.88
CA LEU A 73 -26.87 0.10 -17.97
C LEU A 73 -26.92 1.18 -19.05
N ASN A 74 -28.11 1.63 -19.43
CA ASN A 74 -28.26 2.71 -20.41
C ASN A 74 -27.59 4.01 -19.93
N GLN A 75 -27.71 4.35 -18.65
CA GLN A 75 -27.00 5.50 -18.05
C GLN A 75 -25.47 5.31 -18.12
N LEU A 76 -24.99 4.11 -17.79
CA LEU A 76 -23.56 3.77 -17.85
C LEU A 76 -23.01 3.84 -19.28
N GLN A 77 -23.78 3.38 -20.27
CA GLN A 77 -23.43 3.49 -21.70
C GLN A 77 -23.41 4.96 -22.19
N GLN A 78 -24.37 5.78 -21.76
CA GLN A 78 -24.35 7.21 -22.04
C GLN A 78 -23.13 7.91 -21.42
N LEU A 79 -22.78 7.52 -20.19
CA LEU A 79 -21.58 8.01 -19.52
C LEU A 79 -20.32 7.64 -20.31
N HIS A 80 -20.24 6.41 -20.79
CA HIS A 80 -19.13 5.94 -21.62
C HIS A 80 -19.04 6.74 -22.95
N ALA A 81 -20.17 7.02 -23.58
CA ALA A 81 -20.20 7.78 -24.84
C ALA A 81 -19.71 9.23 -24.68
N ARG A 82 -20.00 9.88 -23.53
CA ARG A 82 -19.54 11.27 -23.29
C ARG A 82 -18.10 11.32 -22.76
N THR A 83 -17.68 10.32 -22.00
CA THR A 83 -16.34 10.28 -21.36
C THR A 83 -15.63 8.99 -21.74
N PRO A 84 -14.91 8.94 -22.88
CA PRO A 84 -14.15 7.77 -23.28
C PRO A 84 -13.04 7.45 -22.29
N ASN A 85 -13.27 6.42 -21.46
CA ASN A 85 -12.32 5.99 -20.43
C ASN A 85 -12.31 4.46 -20.35
N LYS A 86 -11.12 3.84 -20.30
CA LYS A 86 -10.96 2.37 -20.24
C LYS A 86 -11.73 1.74 -19.08
N LYS A 87 -11.77 2.40 -17.89
CA LYS A 87 -12.51 1.91 -16.71
C LYS A 87 -14.02 1.90 -16.94
N ILE A 88 -14.55 2.99 -17.49
CA ILE A 88 -15.99 3.13 -17.78
C ILE A 88 -16.40 2.11 -18.84
N HIS A 89 -15.59 1.96 -19.89
CA HIS A 89 -15.83 0.99 -20.96
C HIS A 89 -15.88 -0.45 -20.43
N LEU A 90 -14.90 -0.83 -19.61
CA LEU A 90 -14.85 -2.17 -19.01
C LEU A 90 -16.08 -2.44 -18.15
N ARG A 91 -16.47 -1.52 -17.26
CA ARG A 91 -17.65 -1.65 -16.40
C ARG A 91 -18.94 -1.79 -17.21
N SER A 92 -19.06 -1.01 -18.28
CA SER A 92 -20.22 -1.06 -19.18
C SER A 92 -20.35 -2.43 -19.84
N ARG A 93 -19.27 -2.97 -20.41
CA ARG A 93 -19.26 -4.30 -21.05
C ARG A 93 -19.53 -5.43 -20.06
N LEU A 94 -18.90 -5.36 -18.88
CA LEU A 94 -19.10 -6.36 -17.84
C LEU A 94 -20.54 -6.32 -17.32
N ALA A 95 -21.11 -5.15 -17.06
CA ALA A 95 -22.50 -4.99 -16.67
C ALA A 95 -23.48 -5.56 -17.72
N GLU A 96 -23.25 -5.26 -18.99
CA GLU A 96 -24.02 -5.83 -20.10
C GLU A 96 -23.96 -7.36 -20.11
N ALA A 97 -22.76 -7.93 -19.98
CA ALA A 97 -22.58 -9.38 -19.94
C ALA A 97 -23.33 -10.01 -18.75
N LEU A 98 -23.33 -9.38 -17.57
CA LEU A 98 -24.04 -9.89 -16.40
C LEU A 98 -25.56 -9.84 -16.56
N ILE A 99 -26.10 -8.80 -17.19
CA ILE A 99 -27.54 -8.71 -17.51
C ILE A 99 -27.92 -9.80 -18.52
N LEU A 100 -27.15 -9.95 -19.60
CA LEU A 100 -27.37 -10.98 -20.63
C LEU A 100 -27.29 -12.40 -20.06
N LYS A 101 -26.37 -12.66 -19.15
CA LYS A 101 -26.21 -13.93 -18.43
C LYS A 101 -27.51 -14.36 -17.71
N ARG A 102 -28.22 -13.39 -17.10
CA ARG A 102 -29.49 -13.64 -16.39
C ARG A 102 -30.70 -13.90 -17.31
N SER A 103 -30.54 -13.67 -18.61
CA SER A 103 -31.62 -13.91 -19.56
C SER A 103 -31.95 -15.41 -19.69
N LYS A 104 -33.21 -15.71 -19.94
CA LYS A 104 -33.69 -17.08 -20.27
C LYS A 104 -33.38 -17.48 -21.72
N ARG A 105 -33.00 -16.53 -22.58
CA ARG A 105 -32.72 -16.78 -24.00
C ARG A 105 -31.28 -17.23 -24.21
N MET A 106 -31.10 -18.37 -24.90
CA MET A 106 -29.74 -18.88 -25.20
C MET A 106 -28.89 -17.89 -25.98
N ARG A 107 -29.48 -17.15 -26.95
CA ARG A 107 -28.74 -16.12 -27.71
C ARG A 107 -28.09 -15.08 -26.81
N ASP A 108 -28.81 -14.66 -25.76
CA ASP A 108 -28.29 -13.65 -24.83
C ASP A 108 -27.12 -14.23 -23.98
N LYS A 109 -27.24 -15.51 -23.59
CA LYS A 109 -26.14 -16.20 -22.88
C LYS A 109 -24.88 -16.35 -23.74
N VAL A 110 -25.06 -16.68 -25.04
CA VAL A 110 -23.93 -16.74 -25.98
C VAL A 110 -23.29 -15.35 -26.15
N GLN A 111 -24.08 -14.29 -26.23
CA GLN A 111 -23.53 -12.94 -26.30
C GLN A 111 -22.79 -12.57 -25.02
N ALA A 112 -23.29 -12.97 -23.85
CA ALA A 112 -22.59 -12.80 -22.58
C ALA A 112 -21.23 -13.53 -22.56
N GLN A 113 -21.17 -14.77 -23.06
CA GLN A 113 -19.91 -15.51 -23.21
C GLN A 113 -18.90 -14.76 -24.07
N ILE A 114 -19.33 -14.24 -25.23
CA ILE A 114 -18.46 -13.47 -26.13
C ILE A 114 -17.88 -12.24 -25.42
N LEU A 115 -18.72 -11.46 -24.73
CA LEU A 115 -18.27 -10.27 -23.99
C LEU A 115 -17.30 -10.63 -22.86
N LEU A 116 -17.60 -11.65 -22.07
CA LEU A 116 -16.75 -12.10 -20.97
C LEU A 116 -15.41 -12.63 -21.48
N LYS A 117 -15.41 -13.44 -22.55
CA LYS A 117 -14.19 -13.94 -23.21
C LYS A 117 -13.29 -12.80 -23.69
N GLN A 118 -13.88 -11.76 -24.29
CA GLN A 118 -13.14 -10.57 -24.71
C GLN A 118 -12.50 -9.87 -23.51
N ILE A 119 -13.25 -9.70 -22.40
CA ILE A 119 -12.71 -9.07 -21.18
C ILE A 119 -11.56 -9.91 -20.59
N VAL A 120 -11.71 -11.21 -20.50
CA VAL A 120 -10.68 -12.13 -19.96
C VAL A 120 -9.38 -12.07 -20.75
N ASN A 121 -9.46 -11.84 -22.07
CA ASN A 121 -8.30 -11.81 -22.98
C ASN A 121 -7.69 -10.41 -23.16
N GLU A 122 -8.23 -9.37 -22.52
CA GLU A 122 -7.65 -8.03 -22.56
C GLU A 122 -6.43 -7.93 -21.65
N GLU A 123 -5.35 -7.34 -22.17
CA GLU A 123 -4.17 -6.97 -21.40
C GLU A 123 -4.43 -5.70 -20.57
N ASP A 124 -3.73 -5.51 -19.46
CA ASP A 124 -3.80 -4.33 -18.59
C ASP A 124 -5.17 -4.05 -17.95
N ILE A 125 -5.90 -5.10 -17.57
CA ILE A 125 -7.12 -4.97 -16.76
C ILE A 125 -6.80 -5.21 -15.29
N TRP A 126 -7.54 -4.50 -14.43
CA TRP A 126 -7.45 -4.72 -12.97
C TRP A 126 -7.90 -6.13 -12.61
N PHE A 127 -7.10 -6.79 -11.79
CA PHE A 127 -7.28 -8.17 -11.34
C PHE A 127 -8.72 -8.53 -10.98
N GLU A 128 -9.40 -7.66 -10.21
CA GLU A 128 -10.73 -7.96 -9.67
C GLU A 128 -11.80 -8.06 -10.75
N TRP A 129 -11.73 -7.17 -11.75
CA TRP A 129 -12.69 -7.17 -12.87
C TRP A 129 -12.46 -8.37 -13.77
N THR A 130 -11.19 -8.73 -13.98
CA THR A 130 -10.83 -9.94 -14.72
C THR A 130 -11.25 -11.19 -13.96
N ALA A 131 -11.04 -11.24 -12.64
CA ALA A 131 -11.48 -12.34 -11.79
C ALA A 131 -13.02 -12.53 -11.86
N LEU A 132 -13.77 -11.41 -11.75
CA LEU A 132 -15.23 -11.46 -11.89
C LEU A 132 -15.66 -11.94 -13.28
N ALA A 133 -14.98 -11.49 -14.33
CA ALA A 133 -15.26 -11.94 -15.70
C ALA A 133 -14.96 -13.45 -15.86
N ILE A 134 -13.81 -13.93 -15.37
CA ILE A 134 -13.41 -15.35 -15.43
C ILE A 134 -14.47 -16.24 -14.76
N ILE A 135 -14.88 -15.92 -13.52
CA ILE A 135 -15.81 -16.78 -12.79
C ILE A 135 -17.20 -16.76 -13.44
N ASN A 136 -17.67 -15.60 -13.92
CA ASN A 136 -18.93 -15.54 -14.66
C ASN A 136 -18.87 -16.26 -16.00
N TYR A 137 -17.74 -16.23 -16.69
CA TYR A 137 -17.55 -16.97 -17.92
C TYR A 137 -17.51 -18.48 -17.66
N CYS A 138 -16.78 -18.91 -16.63
CA CYS A 138 -16.75 -20.29 -16.19
C CYS A 138 -18.16 -20.82 -15.86
N ASP A 139 -18.99 -20.04 -15.15
CA ASP A 139 -20.38 -20.41 -14.84
C ASP A 139 -21.22 -20.65 -16.11
N LEU A 140 -21.07 -19.80 -17.13
CA LEU A 140 -21.77 -19.99 -18.42
C LEU A 140 -21.26 -21.23 -19.18
N LEU A 141 -19.95 -21.50 -19.16
CA LEU A 141 -19.40 -22.72 -19.78
C LEU A 141 -19.88 -23.99 -19.05
N LEU A 142 -19.92 -23.97 -17.71
CA LEU A 142 -20.47 -25.09 -16.94
C LEU A 142 -21.96 -25.34 -17.24
N PHE A 143 -22.75 -24.28 -17.40
CA PHE A 143 -24.12 -24.38 -17.84
C PHE A 143 -24.23 -25.04 -19.23
N GLU A 144 -23.34 -24.69 -20.15
CA GLU A 144 -23.29 -25.25 -21.50
C GLU A 144 -22.86 -26.73 -21.47
N VAL A 145 -21.81 -27.07 -20.73
CA VAL A 145 -21.37 -28.47 -20.55
C VAL A 145 -22.49 -29.34 -19.94
N LYS A 146 -23.20 -28.80 -18.95
CA LYS A 146 -24.33 -29.50 -18.33
C LYS A 146 -25.48 -29.74 -19.31
N SER A 147 -25.68 -28.78 -20.22
CA SER A 147 -26.76 -28.85 -21.23
C SER A 147 -26.44 -29.79 -22.39
N PHE A 148 -25.19 -29.74 -22.88
CA PHE A 148 -24.81 -30.41 -24.14
C PHE A 148 -23.71 -31.46 -23.97
N GLY A 149 -22.95 -31.45 -22.88
CA GLY A 149 -21.91 -32.44 -22.59
C GLY A 149 -20.64 -32.28 -23.43
N ASP A 150 -20.40 -31.09 -23.99
CA ASP A 150 -19.31 -30.83 -24.91
C ASP A 150 -17.94 -30.85 -24.16
N PRO A 151 -17.01 -31.76 -24.58
CA PRO A 151 -15.67 -31.83 -23.94
C PRO A 151 -14.78 -30.63 -24.24
N GLU A 152 -14.95 -29.94 -25.38
CA GLU A 152 -14.15 -28.76 -25.72
C GLU A 152 -14.50 -27.59 -24.80
N VAL A 153 -15.78 -27.39 -24.53
CA VAL A 153 -16.28 -26.39 -23.59
C VAL A 153 -15.78 -26.66 -22.16
N TRP A 154 -15.73 -27.95 -21.77
CA TRP A 154 -15.13 -28.36 -20.49
C TRP A 154 -13.64 -28.02 -20.41
N ALA A 155 -12.89 -28.28 -21.49
CA ALA A 155 -11.47 -27.95 -21.57
C ALA A 155 -11.24 -26.43 -21.44
N GLU A 156 -12.10 -25.61 -22.07
CA GLU A 156 -12.03 -24.15 -21.94
C GLU A 156 -12.30 -23.70 -20.50
N ALA A 157 -13.28 -24.27 -19.81
CA ALA A 157 -13.54 -23.97 -18.39
C ALA A 157 -12.33 -24.28 -17.50
N LYS A 158 -11.61 -25.39 -17.75
CA LYS A 158 -10.36 -25.72 -17.02
C LYS A 158 -9.26 -24.69 -17.22
N ILE A 159 -9.09 -24.22 -18.45
CA ILE A 159 -8.09 -23.19 -18.76
C ILE A 159 -8.41 -21.91 -17.97
N LEU A 160 -9.67 -21.50 -17.90
CA LEU A 160 -10.09 -20.33 -17.11
C LEU A 160 -9.77 -20.48 -15.62
N ILE A 161 -10.02 -21.65 -15.04
CA ILE A 161 -9.70 -21.91 -13.63
C ILE A 161 -8.18 -21.90 -13.38
N GLN A 162 -7.40 -22.38 -14.34
CA GLN A 162 -5.95 -22.28 -14.25
C GLN A 162 -5.49 -20.81 -14.33
N GLN A 163 -6.04 -20.02 -15.24
CA GLN A 163 -5.76 -18.57 -15.33
C GLN A 163 -6.13 -17.86 -14.03
N PHE A 164 -7.32 -18.12 -13.46
CA PHE A 164 -7.73 -17.57 -12.19
C PHE A 164 -6.74 -17.93 -11.06
N SER A 165 -6.30 -19.19 -11.00
CA SER A 165 -5.34 -19.67 -10.01
C SER A 165 -4.00 -18.93 -10.12
N THR A 166 -3.48 -18.75 -11.33
CA THR A 166 -2.23 -18.01 -11.59
C THR A 166 -2.38 -16.55 -11.17
N MET A 167 -3.47 -15.89 -11.57
CA MET A 167 -3.74 -14.50 -11.21
C MET A 167 -3.85 -14.32 -9.68
N ALA A 168 -4.51 -15.24 -8.97
CA ALA A 168 -4.60 -15.19 -7.51
C ALA A 168 -3.23 -15.30 -6.83
N GLN A 169 -2.33 -16.14 -7.39
CA GLN A 169 -0.95 -16.29 -6.91
C GLN A 169 -0.13 -15.02 -7.16
N ASP A 170 -0.19 -14.45 -8.37
CA ASP A 170 0.54 -13.24 -8.74
C ASP A 170 0.15 -12.04 -7.86
N GLN A 171 -1.12 -11.95 -7.51
CA GLN A 171 -1.66 -10.93 -6.60
C GLN A 171 -1.45 -11.25 -5.11
N LYS A 172 -0.91 -12.43 -4.80
CA LYS A 172 -0.75 -12.92 -3.41
C LYS A 172 -2.04 -12.84 -2.58
N SER A 173 -3.19 -13.04 -3.22
CA SER A 173 -4.49 -13.06 -2.56
C SER A 173 -4.76 -14.44 -1.98
N PHE A 174 -4.31 -14.68 -0.75
CA PHE A 174 -4.40 -16.01 -0.11
C PHE A 174 -5.82 -16.58 -0.02
N PRO A 175 -6.88 -15.81 0.29
CA PRO A 175 -8.23 -16.33 0.22
C PRO A 175 -8.60 -16.84 -1.19
N LEU A 176 -8.30 -16.07 -2.23
CA LEU A 176 -8.58 -16.47 -3.62
C LEU A 176 -7.70 -17.64 -4.09
N ILE A 177 -6.46 -17.76 -3.58
CA ILE A 177 -5.61 -18.94 -3.82
C ILE A 177 -6.27 -20.20 -3.25
N VAL A 178 -6.78 -20.12 -2.02
CA VAL A 178 -7.48 -21.23 -1.37
C VAL A 178 -8.71 -21.64 -2.18
N GLU A 179 -9.54 -20.67 -2.55
CA GLU A 179 -10.75 -20.93 -3.37
C GLU A 179 -10.42 -21.51 -4.74
N ALA A 180 -9.38 -21.00 -5.40
CA ALA A 180 -8.91 -21.57 -6.66
C ALA A 180 -8.48 -23.03 -6.50
N LEU A 181 -7.81 -23.39 -5.40
CA LEU A 181 -7.40 -24.76 -5.09
C LEU A 181 -8.60 -25.66 -4.82
N LEU A 182 -9.61 -25.19 -4.09
CA LEU A 182 -10.86 -25.92 -3.85
C LEU A 182 -11.63 -26.16 -5.16
N LEU A 183 -11.73 -25.15 -6.03
CA LEU A 183 -12.33 -25.29 -7.33
C LEU A 183 -11.59 -26.29 -8.21
N ARG A 184 -10.25 -26.26 -8.20
CA ARG A 184 -9.44 -27.28 -8.89
C ARG A 184 -9.64 -28.68 -8.32
N ALA A 185 -9.84 -28.81 -7.00
CA ALA A 185 -10.19 -30.10 -6.40
C ALA A 185 -11.51 -30.64 -6.93
N LYS A 186 -12.54 -29.79 -7.04
CA LYS A 186 -13.85 -30.17 -7.61
C LYS A 186 -13.73 -30.56 -9.09
N PHE A 187 -12.98 -29.81 -9.90
CA PHE A 187 -12.73 -30.16 -11.30
C PHE A 187 -12.01 -31.49 -11.44
N ALA A 188 -10.96 -31.74 -10.65
CA ALA A 188 -10.25 -33.02 -10.64
C ALA A 188 -11.15 -34.19 -10.22
N THR A 189 -12.07 -33.96 -9.26
CA THR A 189 -13.07 -34.96 -8.85
C THR A 189 -13.99 -35.31 -10.01
N ILE A 190 -14.52 -34.32 -10.73
CA ILE A 190 -15.40 -34.51 -11.90
C ILE A 190 -14.66 -35.27 -13.02
N GLU A 191 -13.37 -35.02 -13.22
CA GLU A 191 -12.54 -35.74 -14.22
C GLU A 191 -12.22 -37.17 -13.80
N GLY A 192 -12.36 -37.49 -12.53
CA GLY A 192 -11.99 -38.79 -11.98
C GLY A 192 -10.55 -38.87 -11.47
N GLU A 193 -9.88 -37.74 -11.41
CA GLU A 193 -8.52 -37.60 -10.88
C GLU A 193 -8.51 -37.48 -9.34
N LEU A 194 -9.13 -38.48 -8.64
CA LEU A 194 -9.44 -38.38 -7.21
C LEU A 194 -8.20 -38.17 -6.33
N GLN A 195 -7.03 -38.72 -6.72
CA GLN A 195 -5.78 -38.49 -5.99
C GLN A 195 -5.27 -37.05 -6.17
N GLN A 196 -5.49 -36.47 -7.34
CA GLN A 196 -5.14 -35.08 -7.58
C GLN A 196 -6.06 -34.13 -6.81
N ALA A 197 -7.35 -34.47 -6.72
CA ALA A 197 -8.32 -33.74 -5.89
C ALA A 197 -7.85 -33.67 -4.41
N ARG A 198 -7.43 -34.81 -3.83
CA ARG A 198 -6.85 -34.84 -2.47
C ARG A 198 -5.67 -33.90 -2.30
N LYS A 199 -4.75 -33.89 -3.26
CA LYS A 199 -3.58 -32.98 -3.22
C LYS A 199 -4.00 -31.52 -3.21
N TYR A 200 -5.02 -31.13 -3.98
CA TYR A 200 -5.53 -29.77 -3.96
C TYR A 200 -6.17 -29.39 -2.63
N TYR A 201 -6.95 -30.28 -1.99
CA TYR A 201 -7.46 -30.07 -0.63
C TYR A 201 -6.34 -29.91 0.39
N ASP A 202 -5.26 -30.72 0.29
CA ASP A 202 -4.10 -30.61 1.18
C ASP A 202 -3.36 -29.29 1.00
N GLN A 203 -3.15 -28.84 -0.24
CA GLN A 203 -2.53 -27.56 -0.54
C GLN A 203 -3.39 -26.38 -0.04
N ALA A 204 -4.70 -26.43 -0.24
CA ALA A 204 -5.64 -25.42 0.26
C ALA A 204 -5.54 -25.31 1.79
N LYS A 205 -5.59 -26.44 2.50
CA LYS A 205 -5.45 -26.50 3.96
C LYS A 205 -4.11 -25.93 4.43
N LEU A 206 -3.01 -26.33 3.80
CA LEU A 206 -1.68 -25.84 4.15
C LEU A 206 -1.60 -24.31 3.98
N THR A 207 -2.11 -23.79 2.87
CA THR A 207 -2.13 -22.34 2.59
C THR A 207 -2.99 -21.59 3.61
N ALA A 208 -4.19 -22.06 3.90
CA ALA A 208 -5.10 -21.44 4.85
C ALA A 208 -4.52 -21.42 6.27
N THR A 209 -3.94 -22.55 6.73
CA THR A 209 -3.32 -22.66 8.05
C THR A 209 -2.09 -21.76 8.16
N ALA A 210 -1.20 -21.75 7.15
CA ALA A 210 0.01 -20.92 7.15
C ALA A 210 -0.29 -19.40 7.16
N LYS A 211 -1.51 -19.01 6.81
CA LYS A 211 -1.96 -17.61 6.76
C LYS A 211 -3.01 -17.24 7.82
N ASN A 212 -3.25 -18.13 8.78
CA ASN A 212 -4.22 -17.94 9.87
C ASN A 212 -5.65 -17.60 9.36
N LEU A 213 -6.08 -18.28 8.30
CA LEU A 213 -7.42 -18.14 7.71
C LEU A 213 -8.37 -19.17 8.34
N ASP A 214 -8.74 -18.97 9.60
CA ASP A 214 -9.42 -19.99 10.43
C ASP A 214 -10.78 -20.42 9.84
N LEU A 215 -11.58 -19.48 9.33
CA LEU A 215 -12.86 -19.78 8.68
C LEU A 215 -12.67 -20.68 7.45
N LEU A 216 -11.77 -20.30 6.56
CA LEU A 216 -11.45 -21.11 5.36
C LEU A 216 -10.86 -22.47 5.75
N THR A 217 -10.08 -22.55 6.82
CA THR A 217 -9.55 -23.83 7.32
C THR A 217 -10.67 -24.78 7.75
N GLN A 218 -11.75 -24.26 8.36
CA GLN A 218 -12.94 -25.04 8.71
C GLN A 218 -13.72 -25.47 7.45
N GLU A 219 -13.95 -24.58 6.52
CA GLU A 219 -14.62 -24.87 5.24
C GLU A 219 -13.90 -25.95 4.43
N ILE A 220 -12.54 -25.84 4.32
CA ILE A 220 -11.72 -26.87 3.66
C ILE A 220 -11.89 -28.23 4.35
N ALA A 221 -11.94 -28.25 5.68
CA ALA A 221 -12.10 -29.50 6.43
C ALA A 221 -13.48 -30.14 6.22
N GLU A 222 -14.53 -29.32 6.03
CA GLU A 222 -15.88 -29.77 5.71
C GLU A 222 -15.99 -30.28 4.28
N GLU A 223 -15.49 -29.53 3.30
CA GLU A 223 -15.44 -29.92 1.89
C GLU A 223 -14.66 -31.22 1.69
N ARG A 224 -13.52 -31.35 2.35
CA ARG A 224 -12.72 -32.58 2.30
C ARG A 224 -13.45 -33.77 2.93
N ARG A 225 -14.12 -33.57 4.07
CA ARG A 225 -14.93 -34.64 4.68
C ARG A 225 -16.07 -35.10 3.77
N ALA A 226 -16.76 -34.15 3.12
CA ALA A 226 -17.80 -34.48 2.15
C ALA A 226 -17.25 -35.27 0.95
N PHE A 227 -16.09 -34.84 0.40
CA PHE A 227 -15.40 -35.57 -0.67
C PHE A 227 -15.01 -36.98 -0.27
N GLU A 228 -14.43 -37.20 0.93
CA GLU A 228 -14.04 -38.52 1.40
C GLU A 228 -15.26 -39.41 1.70
N ALA A 229 -16.35 -38.84 2.21
CA ALA A 229 -17.59 -39.58 2.45
C ALA A 229 -18.24 -40.09 1.14
N GLU A 230 -18.03 -39.40 0.03
CA GLU A 230 -18.57 -39.75 -1.29
C GLU A 230 -17.53 -40.45 -2.18
N PHE A 231 -16.34 -40.72 -1.68
CA PHE A 231 -15.22 -41.25 -2.47
C PHE A 231 -15.56 -42.55 -3.22
N GLU A 232 -16.26 -43.49 -2.57
CA GLU A 232 -16.69 -44.76 -3.19
C GLU A 232 -17.69 -44.52 -4.32
N LYS A 233 -18.64 -43.60 -4.16
CA LYS A 233 -19.57 -43.22 -5.19
C LYS A 233 -18.89 -42.62 -6.42
N TRP A 234 -17.87 -41.80 -6.17
CA TRP A 234 -17.04 -41.23 -7.24
C TRP A 234 -16.27 -42.33 -7.98
N GLN A 235 -15.68 -43.29 -7.26
CA GLN A 235 -15.01 -44.44 -7.89
C GLN A 235 -15.97 -45.25 -8.76
N GLU A 236 -17.17 -45.51 -8.26
CA GLU A 236 -18.22 -46.24 -9.04
C GLU A 236 -18.58 -45.50 -10.33
N LEU A 237 -18.82 -44.17 -10.26
CA LEU A 237 -19.13 -43.35 -11.45
C LEU A 237 -18.00 -43.40 -12.48
N ILE A 238 -16.76 -43.38 -12.03
CA ILE A 238 -15.57 -43.45 -12.90
C ILE A 238 -15.47 -44.84 -13.55
N GLN A 239 -15.60 -45.92 -12.76
CA GLN A 239 -15.50 -47.30 -13.23
C GLN A 239 -16.56 -47.62 -14.30
N ARG A 240 -17.80 -47.16 -14.10
CA ARG A 240 -18.87 -47.34 -15.07
C ARG A 240 -18.86 -46.35 -16.23
N LYS A 241 -17.82 -45.51 -16.31
CA LYS A 241 -17.67 -44.47 -17.35
C LYS A 241 -18.88 -43.53 -17.46
N ALA A 242 -19.39 -43.08 -16.31
CA ALA A 242 -20.49 -42.13 -16.26
C ALA A 242 -20.19 -40.87 -17.11
N SER A 243 -21.21 -40.31 -17.75
CA SER A 243 -21.08 -39.13 -18.58
C SER A 243 -20.59 -37.93 -17.76
N LEU A 244 -19.97 -36.97 -18.43
CA LEU A 244 -19.53 -35.71 -17.80
C LEU A 244 -20.71 -34.98 -17.14
N GLN A 245 -21.88 -34.98 -17.80
CA GLN A 245 -23.09 -34.36 -17.28
C GLN A 245 -23.59 -35.02 -15.98
N GLU A 246 -23.47 -36.34 -15.87
CA GLU A 246 -23.85 -37.07 -14.66
C GLU A 246 -22.90 -36.77 -13.50
N ARG A 247 -21.60 -36.70 -13.78
CA ARG A 247 -20.60 -36.34 -12.80
C ARG A 247 -20.74 -34.89 -12.34
N LEU A 248 -21.06 -33.93 -13.23
CA LEU A 248 -21.34 -32.54 -12.89
C LEU A 248 -22.54 -32.39 -11.97
N LYS A 249 -23.62 -33.19 -12.19
CA LYS A 249 -24.78 -33.18 -11.29
C LYS A 249 -24.42 -33.59 -9.86
N MET A 250 -23.57 -34.61 -9.71
CA MET A 250 -23.14 -35.09 -8.40
C MET A 250 -22.24 -34.10 -7.70
N ALA A 251 -21.38 -33.38 -8.42
CA ALA A 251 -20.39 -32.45 -7.85
C ALA A 251 -21.00 -31.18 -7.25
N ASN A 252 -22.27 -30.86 -7.58
CA ASN A 252 -22.94 -29.59 -7.17
C ASN A 252 -22.04 -28.34 -7.29
N ILE A 253 -21.30 -28.25 -8.41
CA ILE A 253 -20.29 -27.21 -8.63
C ILE A 253 -20.89 -25.82 -8.79
N GLU A 254 -22.18 -25.73 -9.13
CA GLU A 254 -22.89 -24.47 -9.34
C GLU A 254 -22.96 -23.63 -8.06
N ASP A 255 -23.33 -24.26 -6.94
CA ASP A 255 -23.39 -23.56 -5.64
C ASP A 255 -22.02 -23.00 -5.27
N TYR A 256 -20.97 -23.78 -5.50
CA TYR A 256 -19.59 -23.35 -5.25
C TYR A 256 -19.18 -22.15 -6.11
N ILE A 257 -19.52 -22.15 -7.39
CA ILE A 257 -19.28 -20.99 -8.29
C ILE A 257 -20.05 -19.76 -7.81
N GLN A 258 -21.28 -19.91 -7.30
CA GLN A 258 -22.05 -18.78 -6.77
C GLN A 258 -21.38 -18.20 -5.50
N ASP A 259 -20.80 -19.02 -4.64
CA ASP A 259 -20.07 -18.54 -3.46
C ASP A 259 -18.75 -17.86 -3.84
N MET A 260 -18.04 -18.39 -4.83
CA MET A 260 -16.88 -17.69 -5.41
C MET A 260 -17.25 -16.34 -6.02
N LEU A 261 -18.38 -16.24 -6.72
CA LEU A 261 -18.85 -14.96 -7.26
C LEU A 261 -19.11 -13.93 -6.14
N LYS A 262 -19.68 -14.37 -5.02
CA LYS A 262 -19.85 -13.50 -3.83
C LYS A 262 -18.50 -13.05 -3.29
N LEU A 263 -17.53 -13.95 -3.14
CA LEU A 263 -16.20 -13.66 -2.62
C LEU A 263 -15.43 -12.69 -3.54
N VAL A 264 -15.44 -12.94 -4.85
CA VAL A 264 -14.79 -12.05 -5.83
C VAL A 264 -15.46 -10.67 -5.85
N ALA A 265 -16.79 -10.61 -5.76
CA ALA A 265 -17.53 -9.36 -5.66
C ALA A 265 -17.21 -8.59 -4.34
N GLN A 266 -16.97 -9.30 -3.23
CA GLN A 266 -16.49 -8.72 -1.99
C GLN A 266 -15.03 -8.22 -2.14
N GLY A 267 -14.19 -8.96 -2.87
CA GLY A 267 -12.83 -8.52 -3.20
C GLY A 267 -12.82 -7.24 -4.02
N ILE A 268 -13.72 -7.11 -5.00
CA ILE A 268 -13.94 -5.87 -5.76
C ILE A 268 -14.38 -4.75 -4.81
N SER A 269 -15.27 -5.02 -3.85
CA SER A 269 -15.72 -4.05 -2.87
C SER A 269 -14.64 -3.69 -1.83
N ASN A 270 -13.82 -4.62 -1.41
CA ASN A 270 -12.72 -4.36 -0.48
C ASN A 270 -11.54 -3.64 -1.16
N GLN A 271 -11.46 -3.65 -2.49
CA GLN A 271 -10.50 -2.87 -3.27
C GLN A 271 -11.05 -1.52 -3.73
N VAL A 272 -12.32 -1.31 -3.60
CA VAL A 272 -12.95 -0.01 -3.45
C VAL A 272 -12.95 0.43 -1.96
N SER A 273 -12.10 -0.05 -1.18
CA SER A 273 -11.29 0.81 -0.34
C SER A 273 -10.62 1.78 -1.31
N ILE A 274 -11.27 2.87 -1.56
CA ILE A 274 -11.01 4.05 -2.36
C ILE A 274 -9.77 4.78 -1.86
N PHE A 275 -9.26 4.33 -0.82
CA PHE A 275 -7.88 4.42 -0.47
C PHE A 275 -7.19 3.24 -1.17
N PRO A 276 -6.32 3.49 -2.16
CA PRO A 276 -5.29 2.52 -2.49
C PRO A 276 -4.82 2.00 -1.15
N ARG A 277 -4.78 0.67 -0.90
CA ARG A 277 -4.31 0.09 0.38
C ARG A 277 -3.23 1.01 0.86
N LYS A 278 -3.51 1.78 1.97
CA LYS A 278 -2.66 2.90 2.34
C LYS A 278 -1.24 2.40 2.18
N LYS A 279 -0.52 2.94 1.21
CA LYS A 279 0.84 2.49 0.92
C LYS A 279 1.68 2.70 2.17
N TYR A 280 1.26 3.72 2.94
CA TYR A 280 1.84 4.12 4.21
C TYR A 280 0.75 4.27 5.28
N GLN A 281 1.14 3.96 6.50
CA GLN A 281 0.34 4.19 7.70
C GLN A 281 1.17 5.02 8.68
N LEU A 282 0.67 6.18 9.07
CA LEU A 282 1.27 6.94 10.17
C LEU A 282 0.92 6.25 11.49
N VAL A 283 1.96 5.97 12.27
CA VAL A 283 1.84 5.37 13.60
C VAL A 283 2.25 6.43 14.61
N TYR A 284 1.29 6.92 15.36
CA TYR A 284 1.56 7.94 16.35
C TYR A 284 2.13 7.32 17.61
N LYS A 285 3.20 7.91 18.11
CA LYS A 285 3.86 7.55 19.37
C LYS A 285 3.98 8.80 20.24
N ASP A 286 3.73 8.68 21.50
CA ASP A 286 3.89 9.76 22.48
C ASP A 286 4.97 9.35 23.50
N VAL A 287 6.09 10.07 23.50
CA VAL A 287 7.16 9.93 24.50
C VAL A 287 7.20 11.13 25.44
N LEU A 288 6.38 12.15 25.21
CA LEU A 288 6.18 13.28 26.12
C LEU A 288 5.29 12.85 27.31
N GLY A 289 4.31 11.96 27.03
CA GLY A 289 3.42 11.40 28.04
C GLY A 289 2.55 12.46 28.75
N GLU A 290 2.26 12.22 30.02
CA GLU A 290 1.46 13.12 30.87
C GLU A 290 2.22 14.35 31.39
N THR A 291 3.37 14.68 30.80
CA THR A 291 4.21 15.81 31.23
C THR A 291 4.36 16.88 30.14
N PRO A 292 3.24 17.51 29.70
CA PRO A 292 3.29 18.52 28.63
C PRO A 292 4.11 19.77 29.01
N GLU A 293 4.32 20.02 30.31
CA GLU A 293 5.16 21.09 30.83
C GLU A 293 6.64 20.92 30.46
N LYS A 294 7.09 19.73 30.10
CA LYS A 294 8.44 19.46 29.59
C LYS A 294 8.65 19.87 28.14
N GLN A 295 7.60 20.24 27.41
CA GLN A 295 7.68 20.68 26.04
C GLN A 295 8.59 21.88 25.89
N LYS A 296 9.61 21.78 25.06
CA LYS A 296 10.47 22.90 24.67
C LYS A 296 9.95 23.49 23.35
N TYR A 297 9.72 24.77 23.33
CA TYR A 297 9.20 25.47 22.16
C TYR A 297 10.31 26.10 21.32
N GLU A 298 11.42 26.48 21.94
CA GLU A 298 12.60 27.04 21.30
C GLU A 298 13.79 26.12 21.56
N PHE A 299 14.49 25.73 20.52
CA PHE A 299 15.63 24.82 20.58
C PHE A 299 16.43 24.88 19.28
N ARG A 300 17.63 24.30 19.30
CA ARG A 300 18.53 24.28 18.15
C ARG A 300 18.66 22.90 17.56
N VAL A 301 18.50 22.81 16.23
CA VAL A 301 18.66 21.55 15.45
C VAL A 301 19.88 21.68 14.55
N GLY A 302 20.78 20.71 14.60
CA GLY A 302 21.98 20.63 13.78
C GLY A 302 21.94 19.47 12.79
N ILE A 303 22.63 19.65 11.66
CA ILE A 303 22.92 18.61 10.68
C ILE A 303 24.44 18.46 10.60
N ALA A 304 24.94 17.25 10.83
CA ALA A 304 26.30 16.85 10.63
C ALA A 304 26.49 16.19 9.26
N GLN A 305 27.32 16.77 8.43
CA GLN A 305 27.74 16.18 7.15
C GLN A 305 29.15 15.61 7.32
N ILE A 306 29.26 14.28 7.26
CA ILE A 306 30.51 13.53 7.32
C ILE A 306 30.56 12.53 6.15
N GLY A 307 31.73 11.91 5.93
CA GLY A 307 31.88 10.83 4.97
C GLY A 307 32.50 11.30 3.66
N LEU A 308 33.72 11.79 3.73
CA LEU A 308 34.57 12.00 2.58
C LEU A 308 35.23 10.70 2.14
N PRO A 309 35.33 10.43 0.82
CA PRO A 309 36.12 9.32 0.31
C PRO A 309 37.61 9.52 0.58
N ILE A 310 38.37 8.43 0.70
CA ILE A 310 39.81 8.43 0.86
C ILE A 310 40.49 8.29 -0.52
N GLU A 311 40.09 7.26 -1.27
CA GLU A 311 40.72 6.93 -2.55
C GLU A 311 39.70 6.87 -3.70
N ASN A 312 38.54 6.27 -3.48
CA ASN A 312 37.57 5.99 -4.54
C ASN A 312 36.23 6.70 -4.32
N ASN A 313 35.38 6.07 -3.55
CA ASN A 313 34.12 6.61 -3.07
C ASN A 313 33.89 6.12 -1.63
N PHE A 314 33.11 6.85 -0.87
CA PHE A 314 32.92 6.58 0.54
C PHE A 314 32.41 5.15 0.80
N LEU A 315 31.47 4.68 -0.01
CA LEU A 315 30.89 3.35 0.17
C LEU A 315 31.96 2.24 -0.02
N SER A 316 32.83 2.35 -1.01
CA SER A 316 33.88 1.35 -1.23
C SER A 316 35.05 1.49 -0.25
N ASP A 317 35.35 2.70 0.21
CA ASP A 317 36.47 2.95 1.13
C ASP A 317 36.15 2.49 2.56
N TYR A 318 34.90 2.71 3.01
CA TYR A 318 34.49 2.48 4.39
C TYR A 318 33.63 1.24 4.59
N TYR A 319 32.91 0.76 3.58
CA TYR A 319 31.92 -0.30 3.68
C TYR A 319 32.30 -1.53 2.89
N GLU A 320 31.83 -2.67 3.34
CA GLU A 320 31.89 -3.96 2.64
C GLU A 320 30.49 -4.53 2.48
N GLU A 321 30.31 -5.33 1.46
CA GLU A 321 29.04 -6.00 1.17
C GLU A 321 28.96 -7.30 1.97
N PHE A 322 28.00 -7.41 2.90
CA PHE A 322 27.79 -8.63 3.67
C PHE A 322 26.61 -9.48 3.15
N HIS A 323 25.77 -8.91 2.29
CA HIS A 323 24.73 -9.57 1.53
C HIS A 323 24.57 -8.82 0.21
N PRO A 324 24.07 -9.44 -0.90
CA PRO A 324 23.95 -8.74 -2.19
C PRO A 324 23.30 -7.37 -2.09
N ASN A 325 24.07 -6.33 -2.40
CA ASN A 325 23.71 -4.89 -2.32
C ASN A 325 23.27 -4.40 -0.93
N VAL A 326 23.75 -5.05 0.15
CA VAL A 326 23.57 -4.65 1.54
C VAL A 326 24.95 -4.47 2.19
N PHE A 327 25.19 -3.31 2.79
CA PHE A 327 26.53 -2.85 3.16
C PHE A 327 26.68 -2.68 4.67
N GLY A 328 27.81 -3.10 5.23
CA GLY A 328 28.21 -2.86 6.60
C GLY A 328 29.56 -2.16 6.67
N LEU A 329 29.77 -1.36 7.70
CA LEU A 329 31.05 -0.68 7.96
C LEU A 329 32.15 -1.72 8.14
N LYS A 330 33.32 -1.48 7.54
CA LYS A 330 34.51 -2.30 7.73
C LYS A 330 35.02 -2.17 9.16
N GLU A 331 35.42 -3.26 9.78
CA GLU A 331 35.89 -3.29 11.18
C GLU A 331 37.06 -2.33 11.41
N ASN A 332 38.00 -2.27 10.47
CA ASN A 332 39.16 -1.40 10.56
C ASN A 332 38.85 0.12 10.40
N LYS A 333 37.59 0.46 10.12
CA LYS A 333 37.11 1.85 9.98
C LYS A 333 36.31 2.34 11.19
N VAL A 334 35.97 1.43 12.11
CA VAL A 334 35.11 1.74 13.26
C VAL A 334 35.70 2.84 14.15
N GLU A 335 37.00 2.75 14.48
CA GLU A 335 37.66 3.75 15.33
C GLU A 335 37.80 5.11 14.64
N GLU A 336 38.04 5.14 13.33
CA GLU A 336 38.06 6.37 12.53
C GLU A 336 36.71 7.09 12.57
N ILE A 337 35.62 6.34 12.32
CA ILE A 337 34.26 6.88 12.42
C ILE A 337 33.93 7.32 13.85
N ASN A 338 34.31 6.52 14.85
CA ASN A 338 34.12 6.88 16.26
C ASN A 338 34.81 8.21 16.65
N SER A 339 36.00 8.44 16.13
CA SER A 339 36.72 9.72 16.35
C SER A 339 36.00 10.88 15.67
N LYS A 340 35.56 10.73 14.44
CA LYS A 340 34.78 11.76 13.73
C LYS A 340 33.46 12.07 14.44
N ILE A 341 32.76 11.05 14.95
CA ILE A 341 31.54 11.25 15.75
C ILE A 341 31.81 12.13 16.95
N LYS A 342 32.88 11.86 17.72
CA LYS A 342 33.24 12.64 18.90
C LYS A 342 33.52 14.09 18.55
N GLU A 343 34.35 14.34 17.53
CA GLU A 343 34.69 15.70 17.07
C GLU A 343 33.45 16.51 16.69
N ILE A 344 32.54 15.91 15.92
CA ILE A 344 31.30 16.58 15.47
C ILE A 344 30.35 16.81 16.64
N ILE A 345 30.24 15.88 17.59
CA ILE A 345 29.37 16.07 18.76
C ILE A 345 29.95 17.15 19.69
N GLU A 346 31.25 17.20 19.89
CA GLU A 346 31.89 18.27 20.67
C GLU A 346 31.63 19.64 20.04
N LEU A 347 31.74 19.73 18.71
CA LEU A 347 31.35 20.94 17.98
C LEU A 347 29.85 21.26 18.16
N ALA A 348 28.97 20.28 18.07
CA ALA A 348 27.54 20.45 18.29
C ALA A 348 27.20 20.92 19.71
N VAL A 349 27.89 20.39 20.71
CA VAL A 349 27.80 20.83 22.12
C VAL A 349 28.23 22.28 22.27
N SER A 350 29.34 22.68 21.63
CA SER A 350 29.82 24.08 21.66
C SER A 350 28.82 25.07 21.04
N GLN A 351 27.95 24.58 20.16
CA GLN A 351 26.89 25.35 19.51
C GLN A 351 25.52 25.17 20.18
N GLU A 352 25.46 24.56 21.37
CA GLU A 352 24.23 24.33 22.15
C GLU A 352 23.12 23.60 21.35
N ILE A 353 23.50 22.64 20.50
CA ILE A 353 22.57 21.88 19.70
C ILE A 353 21.78 20.90 20.59
N ASN A 354 20.44 20.87 20.42
CA ASN A 354 19.55 20.01 21.16
C ASN A 354 19.19 18.72 20.40
N ILE A 355 19.16 18.78 19.05
CA ILE A 355 18.93 17.64 18.18
C ILE A 355 20.01 17.64 17.11
N LEU A 356 20.72 16.53 16.94
CA LEU A 356 21.76 16.36 15.93
C LEU A 356 21.41 15.25 14.97
N LEU A 357 21.38 15.56 13.65
CA LEU A 357 21.09 14.63 12.56
C LEU A 357 22.37 14.31 11.77
N PHE A 358 22.64 13.02 11.55
CA PHE A 358 23.63 12.52 10.60
C PHE A 358 22.97 11.93 9.36
N SER A 359 23.76 11.69 8.30
CA SER A 359 23.29 11.14 7.03
C SER A 359 23.14 9.60 7.05
N GLU A 360 22.43 9.06 6.05
CA GLU A 360 22.34 7.62 5.81
C GLU A 360 23.74 7.03 5.54
N LEU A 361 24.02 5.83 6.04
CA LEU A 361 25.28 5.10 5.90
C LEU A 361 26.51 5.90 6.36
N SER A 362 26.37 6.83 7.30
CA SER A 362 27.52 7.52 7.89
C SER A 362 27.98 6.87 9.19
N ILE A 363 27.08 6.22 9.91
CA ILE A 363 27.33 5.54 11.19
C ILE A 363 26.63 4.19 11.17
N ASP A 364 27.37 3.12 11.47
CA ASP A 364 26.85 1.75 11.50
C ASP A 364 26.69 1.25 12.95
N LEU A 365 25.45 1.21 13.42
CA LEU A 365 25.16 0.81 14.81
C LEU A 365 25.15 -0.71 15.04
N ASN A 366 25.51 -1.53 14.06
CA ASN A 366 25.88 -2.93 14.30
C ASN A 366 27.12 -3.04 15.20
N TYR A 367 27.91 -1.97 15.33
CA TYR A 367 29.06 -1.90 16.22
C TYR A 367 28.68 -1.29 17.58
N PRO A 368 28.71 -2.08 18.67
CA PRO A 368 28.34 -1.61 20.03
C PRO A 368 29.13 -0.38 20.50
N LEU A 369 30.37 -0.22 20.05
CA LEU A 369 31.20 0.93 20.37
C LEU A 369 30.55 2.25 19.91
N LEU A 370 30.07 2.29 18.66
CA LEU A 370 29.47 3.48 18.07
C LEU A 370 28.14 3.82 18.76
N LEU A 371 27.31 2.83 18.99
CA LEU A 371 26.04 3.01 19.72
C LEU A 371 26.29 3.53 21.14
N LYS A 372 27.25 2.94 21.86
CA LYS A 372 27.59 3.36 23.21
C LYS A 372 28.12 4.82 23.24
N THR A 373 28.99 5.18 22.32
CA THR A 373 29.50 6.57 22.21
C THR A 373 28.33 7.54 22.06
N LEU A 374 27.39 7.29 21.12
CA LEU A 374 26.25 8.16 20.92
C LEU A 374 25.33 8.25 22.14
N GLN A 375 25.07 7.12 22.81
CA GLN A 375 24.26 7.10 24.03
C GLN A 375 24.89 7.85 25.18
N ASP A 376 26.20 7.71 25.36
CA ASP A 376 26.93 8.41 26.42
C ASP A 376 26.93 9.93 26.19
N TYR A 377 27.19 10.39 24.95
CA TYR A 377 27.12 11.82 24.61
C TYR A 377 25.69 12.37 24.73
N SER A 378 24.69 11.64 24.25
CA SER A 378 23.26 12.00 24.39
C SER A 378 22.90 12.25 25.86
N ARG A 379 23.32 11.33 26.75
CA ARG A 379 23.05 11.40 28.19
C ARG A 379 23.78 12.55 28.86
N ILE A 380 25.09 12.73 28.57
CA ILE A 380 25.94 13.74 29.19
C ILE A 380 25.47 15.15 28.81
N HIS A 381 25.13 15.37 27.55
CA HIS A 381 24.80 16.70 27.04
C HIS A 381 23.30 16.96 26.89
N ASN A 382 22.43 16.01 27.33
CA ASN A 382 20.98 16.10 27.25
C ASN A 382 20.47 16.50 25.86
N MET A 383 20.96 15.80 24.82
CA MET A 383 20.65 16.05 23.43
C MET A 383 20.07 14.81 22.75
N TYR A 384 19.19 15.00 21.76
CA TYR A 384 18.74 13.93 20.89
C TYR A 384 19.74 13.75 19.74
N ILE A 385 20.06 12.50 19.41
CA ILE A 385 20.94 12.16 18.29
C ILE A 385 20.20 11.24 17.34
N ILE A 386 20.16 11.63 16.06
CA ILE A 386 19.65 10.84 14.95
C ILE A 386 20.88 10.44 14.12
N PRO A 387 21.43 9.24 14.31
CA PRO A 387 22.73 8.82 13.76
C PRO A 387 22.73 8.55 12.26
N GLY A 388 21.64 8.91 11.58
CA GLY A 388 21.39 8.44 10.23
C GLY A 388 20.83 7.01 10.22
N SER A 389 20.79 6.41 9.05
CA SER A 389 20.33 5.03 8.93
C SER A 389 21.45 4.11 8.46
N TYR A 390 21.34 2.84 8.79
CA TYR A 390 22.32 1.80 8.47
C TYR A 390 21.62 0.49 8.13
N HIS A 391 22.32 -0.43 7.47
CA HIS A 391 21.82 -1.77 7.20
C HIS A 391 22.04 -2.66 8.42
N ASP A 392 20.95 -3.04 9.06
CA ASP A 392 20.98 -3.98 10.19
C ASP A 392 21.34 -5.39 9.72
N ARG A 393 22.34 -6.01 10.33
CA ARG A 393 22.90 -7.30 9.90
C ARG A 393 21.95 -8.46 10.13
N ASP A 394 21.11 -8.38 11.17
CA ASP A 394 20.22 -9.47 11.55
C ASP A 394 18.95 -9.49 10.67
N THR A 395 18.36 -8.32 10.45
CA THR A 395 17.10 -8.18 9.72
C THR A 395 17.27 -7.83 8.24
N ARG A 396 18.46 -7.39 7.83
CA ARG A 396 18.78 -6.84 6.50
C ARG A 396 17.91 -5.63 6.12
N ARG A 397 17.37 -4.93 7.11
CA ARG A 397 16.61 -3.71 6.90
C ARG A 397 17.51 -2.50 7.00
N ASN A 398 17.15 -1.43 6.31
CA ASN A 398 17.77 -0.13 6.51
C ASN A 398 16.96 0.61 7.57
N ILE A 399 17.57 0.86 8.73
CA ILE A 399 16.90 1.38 9.93
C ILE A 399 17.62 2.61 10.48
N CYS A 400 16.84 3.52 11.07
CA CYS A 400 17.30 4.72 11.75
C CYS A 400 16.73 4.76 13.16
N HIS A 401 17.60 4.94 14.17
CA HIS A 401 17.21 5.15 15.56
C HIS A 401 17.11 6.63 15.91
N VAL A 402 16.28 6.96 16.88
CA VAL A 402 16.33 8.25 17.58
C VAL A 402 16.81 7.97 19.00
N ILE A 403 17.99 8.49 19.33
CA ILE A 403 18.65 8.29 20.61
C ILE A 403 18.38 9.52 21.48
N SER A 404 17.91 9.30 22.70
CA SER A 404 17.71 10.32 23.73
C SER A 404 18.56 10.03 24.95
N PRO A 405 18.62 10.92 25.94
CA PRO A 405 19.28 10.66 27.23
C PRO A 405 18.81 9.41 27.95
N GLU A 406 17.54 9.01 27.73
CA GLU A 406 16.93 7.82 28.32
C GLU A 406 17.19 6.53 27.51
N GLY A 407 17.69 6.64 26.29
CA GLY A 407 17.97 5.54 25.37
C GLY A 407 17.34 5.70 24.00
N ILE A 408 17.09 4.59 23.30
CA ILE A 408 16.45 4.61 21.99
C ILE A 408 14.93 4.84 22.15
N LEU A 409 14.43 5.97 21.64
CA LEU A 409 13.02 6.31 21.70
C LEU A 409 12.19 5.50 20.72
N TRP A 410 12.64 5.42 19.46
CA TRP A 410 12.03 4.58 18.41
C TRP A 410 13.00 4.30 17.29
N THR A 411 12.60 3.37 16.42
CA THR A 411 13.33 2.99 15.21
C THR A 411 12.39 3.16 14.01
N GLN A 412 12.87 3.84 12.96
CA GLN A 412 12.19 3.95 11.68
C GLN A 412 12.89 3.07 10.65
N GLU A 413 12.10 2.33 9.86
CA GLU A 413 12.59 1.52 8.74
C GLU A 413 12.45 2.28 7.42
N LYS A 414 13.39 2.08 6.50
CA LYS A 414 13.30 2.53 5.11
C LYS A 414 12.31 1.67 4.33
N HIS A 415 11.53 2.31 3.48
CA HIS A 415 10.43 1.66 2.77
C HIS A 415 10.72 1.38 1.31
N ILE A 416 11.60 2.18 0.68
CA ILE A 416 11.88 2.11 -0.76
C ILE A 416 13.38 1.87 -0.95
N PRO A 417 13.76 0.67 -1.47
CA PRO A 417 15.15 0.43 -1.82
C PRO A 417 15.69 1.48 -2.80
N ALA A 418 16.89 1.96 -2.55
CA ALA A 418 17.55 2.92 -3.42
C ALA A 418 18.09 2.25 -4.68
N THR A 419 18.36 3.08 -5.70
CA THR A 419 19.15 2.66 -6.85
C THR A 419 20.61 3.00 -6.60
N ILE A 420 21.47 2.00 -6.64
CA ILE A 420 22.91 2.12 -6.42
C ILE A 420 23.61 2.00 -7.79
N MET A 421 24.53 2.91 -8.06
CA MET A 421 25.42 2.84 -9.24
C MET A 421 26.78 2.30 -8.78
N ARG A 422 27.23 1.18 -9.35
CA ARG A 422 28.51 0.57 -9.06
C ARG A 422 29.13 0.08 -10.37
N ASP A 423 30.37 0.47 -10.65
CA ASP A 423 31.11 0.07 -11.85
C ASP A 423 30.33 0.33 -13.15
N GLY A 424 29.61 1.46 -13.22
CA GLY A 424 28.78 1.83 -14.37
C GLY A 424 27.50 1.01 -14.55
N LYS A 425 27.19 0.08 -13.64
CA LYS A 425 25.97 -0.70 -13.63
C LYS A 425 25.01 -0.23 -12.55
N ARG A 426 23.73 -0.40 -12.82
CA ARG A 426 22.65 -0.01 -11.91
C ARG A 426 22.19 -1.22 -11.10
N PHE A 427 22.19 -1.10 -9.79
CA PHE A 427 21.71 -2.10 -8.85
C PHE A 427 20.60 -1.53 -7.97
N THR A 428 19.74 -2.40 -7.49
CA THR A 428 18.79 -2.05 -6.44
C THR A 428 19.36 -2.46 -5.09
N GLU A 429 19.26 -1.58 -4.09
CA GLU A 429 19.60 -1.86 -2.69
C GLU A 429 18.91 -3.15 -2.22
N GLY A 430 19.68 -4.06 -1.62
CA GLY A 430 19.24 -5.43 -1.29
C GLY A 430 18.53 -5.56 0.05
N ILE A 431 17.94 -4.48 0.56
CA ILE A 431 17.27 -4.45 1.86
C ILE A 431 15.93 -5.17 1.87
N GLU A 432 15.61 -5.79 3.00
CA GLU A 432 14.26 -6.27 3.29
C GLU A 432 13.34 -5.09 3.62
N VAL A 433 12.16 -5.08 3.06
CA VAL A 433 11.16 -4.04 3.31
C VAL A 433 9.91 -4.63 3.96
N GLY A 434 9.33 -3.87 4.88
CA GLY A 434 8.11 -4.28 5.57
C GLY A 434 6.90 -4.44 4.65
N GLU A 435 5.92 -5.23 5.11
CA GLU A 435 4.63 -5.41 4.42
C GLU A 435 3.84 -4.09 4.35
N ARG A 436 2.94 -3.99 3.36
CA ARG A 436 2.02 -2.84 3.24
C ARG A 436 0.80 -3.01 4.15
N PRO A 437 0.31 -1.93 4.79
CA PRO A 437 0.82 -0.55 4.75
C PRO A 437 2.12 -0.40 5.53
N ARG A 438 3.09 0.31 4.94
CA ARG A 438 4.40 0.57 5.53
C ARG A 438 4.27 1.61 6.64
N LYS A 439 4.82 1.32 7.81
CA LYS A 439 4.62 2.12 9.01
C LYS A 439 5.64 3.23 9.10
N THR A 440 5.19 4.48 9.07
CA THR A 440 6.01 5.66 9.34
C THR A 440 5.63 6.22 10.70
N ILE A 441 6.61 6.32 11.60
CA ILE A 441 6.38 6.76 12.98
C ILE A 441 6.38 8.29 13.01
N VAL A 442 5.34 8.84 13.61
CA VAL A 442 5.19 10.25 13.98
C VAL A 442 5.19 10.31 15.49
N CYS A 443 6.21 10.92 16.07
CA CYS A 443 6.45 10.87 17.51
C CYS A 443 6.34 12.25 18.17
N ASP A 444 5.49 12.35 19.20
CA ASP A 444 5.46 13.51 20.09
C ASP A 444 6.59 13.42 21.11
N THR A 445 7.45 14.43 21.09
CA THR A 445 8.62 14.53 21.95
C THR A 445 8.68 15.87 22.65
N ILE A 446 9.63 16.02 23.58
CA ILE A 446 9.88 17.32 24.23
C ILE A 446 10.27 18.44 23.24
N TYR A 447 10.71 18.11 22.04
CA TYR A 447 11.08 19.04 20.96
C TYR A 447 10.00 19.14 19.86
N GLY A 448 8.75 18.75 20.15
CA GLY A 448 7.66 18.78 19.18
C GLY A 448 7.45 17.44 18.50
N ARG A 449 6.55 17.45 17.53
CA ARG A 449 6.17 16.26 16.76
C ARG A 449 7.10 16.07 15.59
N MET A 450 7.80 14.94 15.57
CA MET A 450 8.81 14.66 14.55
C MET A 450 8.59 13.33 13.83
N ALA A 451 9.07 13.28 12.58
CA ALA A 451 9.11 12.08 11.76
C ALA A 451 10.49 11.93 11.11
N ILE A 452 10.97 10.69 11.03
CA ILE A 452 12.19 10.33 10.29
C ILE A 452 11.76 9.70 8.98
N ILE A 453 12.24 10.23 7.86
CA ILE A 453 11.95 9.72 6.52
C ILE A 453 13.28 9.42 5.85
N ILE A 454 13.60 8.15 5.64
CA ILE A 454 14.92 7.74 5.18
C ILE A 454 15.05 7.89 3.67
N CYS A 455 15.96 8.73 3.25
CA CYS A 455 16.44 8.89 1.87
C CYS A 455 15.30 8.91 0.83
N ARG A 456 15.27 7.93 -0.06
CA ARG A 456 14.33 7.83 -1.19
C ARG A 456 12.86 7.82 -0.78
N ASP A 457 12.54 7.44 0.46
CA ASP A 457 11.16 7.47 0.96
C ASP A 457 10.54 8.86 0.87
N PHE A 458 11.37 9.92 1.05
CA PHE A 458 10.91 11.30 0.94
C PHE A 458 10.52 11.71 -0.50
N MET A 459 10.99 10.98 -1.50
CA MET A 459 10.64 11.23 -2.91
C MET A 459 9.26 10.68 -3.27
N ASP A 460 8.68 9.82 -2.43
CA ASP A 460 7.37 9.24 -2.67
C ASP A 460 6.25 10.24 -2.32
N MET A 461 5.48 10.63 -3.35
CA MET A 461 4.36 11.56 -3.18
C MET A 461 3.27 11.03 -2.25
N ASP A 462 3.00 9.70 -2.29
CA ASP A 462 1.97 9.10 -1.42
C ASP A 462 2.35 9.27 0.06
N LEU A 463 3.64 9.10 0.41
CA LEU A 463 4.12 9.33 1.77
C LEU A 463 4.02 10.82 2.15
N ARG A 464 4.43 11.73 1.25
CA ARG A 464 4.33 13.17 1.53
C ARG A 464 2.89 13.64 1.72
N VAL A 465 1.93 13.04 1.01
CA VAL A 465 0.50 13.31 1.22
C VAL A 465 0.03 12.81 2.60
N GLU A 466 0.44 11.61 3.03
CA GLU A 466 0.13 11.13 4.39
C GLU A 466 0.75 12.04 5.46
N LEU A 467 2.01 12.48 5.28
CA LEU A 467 2.65 13.41 6.21
C LEU A 467 1.94 14.77 6.27
N LYS A 468 1.48 15.28 5.13
CA LYS A 468 0.68 16.51 5.05
C LYS A 468 -0.64 16.39 5.80
N ASN A 469 -1.29 15.24 5.67
CA ASN A 469 -2.59 14.97 6.29
C ASN A 469 -2.47 14.37 7.71
N SER A 470 -1.28 14.49 8.32
CA SER A 470 -1.07 14.06 9.71
C SER A 470 -1.92 14.90 10.68
N GLU A 471 -2.70 14.22 11.50
CA GLU A 471 -3.47 14.85 12.58
C GLU A 471 -3.09 14.21 13.93
N PRO A 472 -2.51 15.01 14.80
CA PRO A 472 -2.09 16.40 14.67
C PRO A 472 -0.88 16.60 13.73
N PRO A 473 -0.67 17.83 13.15
CA PRO A 473 0.38 18.11 12.16
C PRO A 473 1.81 17.91 12.67
N ILE A 474 2.72 17.51 11.77
CA ILE A 474 4.15 17.30 12.06
C ILE A 474 4.87 18.64 12.14
N ASP A 475 5.76 18.83 13.13
CA ASP A 475 6.55 20.03 13.30
C ASP A 475 7.93 19.94 12.61
N LEU A 476 8.56 18.76 12.69
CA LEU A 476 9.93 18.50 12.22
C LEU A 476 9.99 17.25 11.36
N ILE A 477 10.63 17.33 10.20
CA ILE A 477 10.91 16.21 9.31
C ILE A 477 12.43 16.07 9.17
N PHE A 478 12.97 14.90 9.49
CA PHE A 478 14.37 14.55 9.35
C PHE A 478 14.53 13.54 8.21
N ASN A 479 15.39 13.86 7.25
CA ASN A 479 15.65 13.02 6.09
C ASN A 479 17.15 12.69 5.99
N PRO A 480 17.63 11.67 6.72
CA PRO A 480 18.96 11.12 6.50
C PRO A 480 19.04 10.47 5.12
N SER A 481 20.06 10.82 4.34
CA SER A 481 20.16 10.39 2.94
C SER A 481 21.61 10.06 2.56
N PHE A 482 21.71 9.21 1.53
CA PHE A 482 22.94 8.90 0.81
C PHE A 482 22.63 8.99 -0.69
N THR A 483 22.75 10.19 -1.27
CA THR A 483 22.28 10.40 -2.65
C THR A 483 23.14 11.37 -3.44
N PRO A 484 23.54 10.98 -4.67
CA PRO A 484 24.19 11.90 -5.62
C PRO A 484 23.20 12.82 -6.33
N VAL A 485 21.88 12.54 -6.23
CA VAL A 485 20.82 13.28 -6.96
C VAL A 485 20.22 14.36 -6.06
N THR A 486 21.09 15.29 -5.61
CA THR A 486 20.74 16.31 -4.61
C THR A 486 19.70 17.30 -5.11
N ALA A 487 19.65 17.60 -6.41
CA ALA A 487 18.71 18.55 -7.00
C ALA A 487 17.25 18.13 -6.79
N ASP A 488 16.92 16.85 -7.00
CA ASP A 488 15.57 16.33 -6.83
C ASP A 488 15.14 16.37 -5.35
N PHE A 489 16.03 16.01 -4.43
CA PHE A 489 15.79 16.11 -3.00
C PHE A 489 15.59 17.56 -2.54
N LYS A 490 16.39 18.51 -3.05
CA LYS A 490 16.19 19.94 -2.79
C LYS A 490 14.81 20.41 -3.25
N ALA A 491 14.38 20.02 -4.44
CA ALA A 491 13.06 20.36 -4.97
C ALA A 491 11.93 19.77 -4.11
N ALA A 492 12.05 18.50 -3.70
CA ALA A 492 11.06 17.85 -2.85
C ALA A 492 10.95 18.50 -1.47
N HIS A 493 12.07 18.82 -0.83
CA HIS A 493 12.09 19.53 0.46
C HIS A 493 11.60 20.96 0.35
N PHE A 494 11.92 21.64 -0.77
CA PHE A 494 11.42 22.99 -1.04
C PHE A 494 9.89 23.04 -1.14
N ASP A 495 9.29 22.05 -1.76
CA ASP A 495 7.83 21.89 -1.80
C ASP A 495 7.27 21.52 -0.42
N ALA A 496 7.82 20.49 0.22
CA ALA A 496 7.33 19.93 1.48
C ALA A 496 7.27 20.95 2.61
N ARG A 497 8.29 21.84 2.74
CA ARG A 497 8.30 22.87 3.78
C ARG A 497 7.06 23.77 3.79
N ARG A 498 6.39 23.91 2.64
CA ARG A 498 5.17 24.71 2.51
C ARG A 498 3.90 23.86 2.43
N SER A 499 3.96 22.73 1.73
CA SER A 499 2.79 21.85 1.58
C SER A 499 2.46 21.10 2.86
N ILE A 500 3.48 20.70 3.64
CA ILE A 500 3.33 20.09 4.97
C ILE A 500 3.36 21.17 6.07
N TYR A 501 4.01 22.31 5.79
CA TYR A 501 4.24 23.40 6.72
C TYR A 501 5.04 22.97 7.96
N ALA A 502 6.20 22.37 7.74
CA ALA A 502 7.12 21.85 8.76
C ALA A 502 8.56 22.30 8.48
N TYR A 503 9.40 22.27 9.50
CA TYR A 503 10.85 22.37 9.30
C TYR A 503 11.36 21.05 8.67
N CYS A 504 12.17 21.15 7.63
CA CYS A 504 12.73 20.00 6.92
C CYS A 504 14.25 20.01 6.99
N PHE A 505 14.83 18.93 7.53
CA PHE A 505 16.26 18.73 7.72
C PHE A 505 16.74 17.60 6.81
N PHE A 506 17.51 17.95 5.79
CA PHE A 506 18.08 17.01 4.84
C PHE A 506 19.57 16.85 5.11
N ALA A 507 20.00 15.69 5.58
CA ALA A 507 21.39 15.34 5.81
C ALA A 507 21.87 14.37 4.73
N ASN A 508 22.93 14.76 4.02
CA ASN A 508 23.56 13.94 3.00
C ASN A 508 25.02 13.68 3.36
N ILE A 509 25.63 12.68 2.73
CA ILE A 509 27.04 12.36 2.95
C ILE A 509 27.93 13.40 2.29
N ALA A 510 29.12 13.67 2.88
CA ALA A 510 30.03 14.70 2.41
C ALA A 510 30.53 14.51 0.97
N GLU A 511 30.64 13.24 0.51
CA GLU A 511 30.98 12.93 -0.88
C GLU A 511 30.02 13.60 -1.88
N PHE A 512 28.74 13.65 -1.56
CA PHE A 512 27.72 14.23 -2.43
C PHE A 512 27.31 15.64 -2.01
N GLY A 513 27.39 15.95 -0.74
CA GLY A 513 27.16 17.27 -0.16
C GLY A 513 25.70 17.72 -0.19
N ASP A 514 25.53 19.03 -0.12
CA ASP A 514 24.22 19.69 -0.19
C ASP A 514 23.26 19.41 0.98
N SER A 515 23.79 19.02 2.15
CA SER A 515 22.98 18.99 3.38
C SER A 515 22.39 20.38 3.64
N LEU A 516 21.10 20.44 3.97
CA LEU A 516 20.39 21.71 4.04
C LEU A 516 19.23 21.71 5.05
N ILE A 517 18.84 22.92 5.46
CA ILE A 517 17.71 23.16 6.35
C ILE A 517 16.71 24.06 5.63
N TYR A 518 15.50 23.56 5.41
CA TYR A 518 14.38 24.35 4.93
C TYR A 518 13.42 24.69 6.05
N THR A 519 12.98 25.95 6.06
CA THR A 519 11.98 26.45 7.01
C THR A 519 10.66 26.75 6.29
N PRO A 520 9.51 26.66 6.96
CA PRO A 520 8.21 27.01 6.37
C PRO A 520 8.04 28.53 6.14
N GLU A 521 8.92 29.35 6.72
CA GLU A 521 8.90 30.81 6.63
C GLU A 521 9.13 31.33 5.19
N LYS A 522 8.72 32.56 4.91
CA LYS A 522 8.87 33.18 3.58
C LYS A 522 10.34 33.41 3.22
N GLU A 523 11.14 33.78 4.19
CA GLU A 523 12.58 33.99 4.01
C GLU A 523 13.29 32.66 3.94
N ARG A 524 13.86 32.38 2.79
CA ARG A 524 14.61 31.16 2.52
C ARG A 524 15.99 31.29 3.19
N ILE A 525 16.22 30.58 4.25
CA ILE A 525 17.58 30.42 4.74
C ILE A 525 18.03 29.04 4.28
N ASP A 526 18.66 29.00 3.12
CA ASP A 526 19.38 27.83 2.66
C ASP A 526 20.75 27.86 3.34
N ARG A 527 20.87 27.16 4.45
CA ARG A 527 22.18 26.79 4.97
C ARG A 527 22.55 25.48 4.36
N THR A 528 23.65 25.45 3.63
CA THR A 528 24.13 24.23 2.97
C THR A 528 25.60 24.00 3.34
N ILE A 529 25.96 22.71 3.44
CA ILE A 529 27.33 22.28 3.42
C ILE A 529 27.61 21.78 2.01
N PRO A 530 28.58 22.38 1.28
CA PRO A 530 28.85 21.99 -0.09
C PRO A 530 29.40 20.58 -0.21
N LYS A 531 29.40 20.07 -1.44
CA LYS A 531 30.03 18.80 -1.78
C LYS A 531 31.53 18.84 -1.48
N GLY A 532 32.05 17.76 -0.86
CA GLY A 532 33.47 17.61 -0.55
C GLY A 532 33.88 18.29 0.73
N GLU A 533 32.94 18.75 1.54
CA GLU A 533 33.23 19.36 2.85
C GLU A 533 32.54 18.57 3.97
N GLU A 534 33.25 18.33 5.07
CA GLU A 534 32.67 17.86 6.32
C GLU A 534 32.42 19.06 7.25
N GLY A 535 31.29 19.02 7.96
CA GLY A 535 30.95 20.12 8.85
C GLY A 535 29.59 20.02 9.51
N LEU A 536 29.21 21.11 10.16
CA LEU A 536 28.01 21.24 10.94
C LEU A 536 27.24 22.50 10.55
N ILE A 537 25.98 22.39 10.24
CA ILE A 537 25.04 23.52 10.14
C ILE A 537 23.93 23.37 11.15
N PHE A 538 23.34 24.48 11.58
CA PHE A 538 22.25 24.46 12.54
C PHE A 538 21.25 25.58 12.34
N LYS A 539 20.06 25.42 12.93
CA LYS A 539 18.94 26.38 12.92
C LYS A 539 18.29 26.43 14.28
N ASP A 540 18.00 27.64 14.75
CA ASP A 540 17.09 27.87 15.87
C ASP A 540 15.67 27.63 15.38
N VAL A 541 14.93 26.78 16.07
CA VAL A 541 13.57 26.33 15.77
C VAL A 541 12.64 26.87 16.83
N ASP A 542 11.52 27.48 16.40
CA ASP A 542 10.42 27.94 17.26
C ASP A 542 9.13 27.23 16.81
N ILE A 543 8.77 26.16 17.51
CA ILE A 543 7.56 25.38 17.20
C ILE A 543 6.28 26.07 17.70
N PHE A 544 6.36 26.96 18.66
CA PHE A 544 5.19 27.75 19.08
C PHE A 544 4.76 28.70 17.96
N LYS A 545 5.71 29.42 17.40
CA LYS A 545 5.48 30.30 16.23
C LYS A 545 4.97 29.48 15.03
N LEU A 546 5.60 28.35 14.72
CA LEU A 546 5.19 27.44 13.66
C LEU A 546 3.71 27.04 13.80
N ARG A 547 3.33 26.55 14.97
CA ARG A 547 1.95 26.08 15.26
C ARG A 547 0.95 27.24 15.21
N LEU A 548 1.33 28.43 15.70
CA LEU A 548 0.50 29.61 15.64
C LEU A 548 0.26 30.08 14.20
N GLU A 549 1.29 30.08 13.35
CA GLU A 549 1.17 30.47 11.94
C GLU A 549 0.34 29.44 11.16
N ARG A 550 0.54 28.13 11.40
CA ARG A 550 -0.27 27.06 10.81
C ARG A 550 -1.76 27.28 11.12
N LYS A 551 -2.11 27.53 12.38
CA LYS A 551 -3.48 27.80 12.80
C LYS A 551 -4.07 29.04 12.10
N LYS A 552 -3.29 30.07 11.86
CA LYS A 552 -3.75 31.24 11.08
C LYS A 552 -4.05 30.86 9.63
N TRP A 553 -3.22 30.00 9.00
CA TRP A 553 -3.44 29.53 7.63
C TRP A 553 -4.67 28.63 7.52
N GLU A 554 -4.93 27.77 8.48
CA GLU A 554 -6.14 26.94 8.55
C GLU A 554 -7.39 27.83 8.60
N LEU A 555 -7.42 28.81 9.50
CA LEU A 555 -8.52 29.78 9.60
C LEU A 555 -8.73 30.62 8.32
N MET A 556 -7.67 30.83 7.53
CA MET A 556 -7.77 31.54 6.25
C MET A 556 -8.28 30.62 5.12
N ALA A 557 -7.93 29.35 5.14
CA ALA A 557 -8.38 28.36 4.16
C ALA A 557 -9.88 28.07 4.29
N ASP A 558 -10.41 28.06 5.52
CA ASP A 558 -11.86 27.92 5.78
C ASP A 558 -12.68 29.12 5.30
N ASN A 559 -12.03 30.21 4.92
CA ASN A 559 -12.65 31.43 4.46
C ASN A 559 -12.23 31.74 3.01
N ASP A 560 -12.79 31.02 2.04
CA ASP A 560 -12.47 31.13 0.60
C ASP A 560 -12.44 32.57 0.07
N ARG A 561 -13.28 33.47 0.64
CA ARG A 561 -13.29 34.90 0.29
C ARG A 561 -12.06 35.64 0.80
N ALA A 562 -11.54 35.29 1.96
CA ALA A 562 -10.34 35.90 2.52
C ALA A 562 -9.07 35.49 1.75
N PHE A 563 -9.03 34.28 1.23
CA PHE A 563 -7.91 33.79 0.41
C PHE A 563 -7.78 34.53 -0.91
N ILE A 564 -8.91 34.80 -1.59
CA ILE A 564 -8.93 35.54 -2.86
C ILE A 564 -8.56 37.03 -2.65
N GLN A 565 -8.91 37.61 -1.51
CA GLN A 565 -8.56 39.00 -1.18
C GLN A 565 -7.10 39.18 -0.75
N SER A 566 -6.48 38.18 -0.16
CA SER A 566 -5.07 38.24 0.28
C SER A 566 -4.06 38.02 -0.86
N THR A 567 -4.50 37.53 -2.01
CA THR A 567 -3.66 37.30 -3.20
C THR A 567 -3.70 38.47 -4.20
N ARG A 568 -4.47 39.53 -3.92
CA ARG A 568 -4.45 40.83 -4.59
C ARG A 568 -3.70 41.84 -3.74
#